data_3897705506bf71ac9717911ac5ed48a2
#
_entry.id   3897705506bf71ac9717911ac5ed48a2
#
_cell.length_a   1.000
_cell.length_b   1.000
_cell.length_c   1.000
_cell.angle_alpha   90.00
_cell.angle_beta   90.00
_cell.angle_gamma   90.00
#
_symmetry.space_group_name_H-M   'P 1'
#
loop_
_entity.id
_entity.type
_entity.pdbx_description
1 polymer ?
#
loop_
_entity_poly.entity_id
_entity_poly.type
_entity_poly.pdbx_seq_one_letter_code
_entity_poly.pdbx_strand_id
1 'polypeptide(L)'
;CARNVVIVGDTKQLPNVVTDDIKAKAKAIFDRFNVSEGYQYTNSFLQSILDVMPNVTQTLLREHYRCHPKIINFCNQKFYRGELIIMTTDKGEEDVLSVVKTVAGNHERNHYSQRQIDVIKNEIIPKYVSNPEETGIIAPYKNQVEALSKEITDIDAATVHKFQGKEKENIIISTVDDEISDFADDPYLINVAVSRAKKKLMLVVTGNVQSKEHNITDLIDYIQYNNFEVTESKIYSIFDYLYKQYTEERRVYLQKHKKVSEYDSENLMYSLIEDIISANKYSSLEVVCHFPLNMLIKNPELLNEQECQYAMNPATHLDFLIYNRIGKKPVLAIEVDGYEYHKEDTIQASRDLLKNHIMELYGIPLLRFKTNGSGEREKIVEMLDKLV
;
A
#
# COMPACT_ATOMS: atom_id res chain seq x y z
N CYS A 1 -40.99 7.15 25.77
CA CYS A 1 -40.71 5.72 26.02
C CYS A 1 -41.58 4.89 25.10
N ALA A 2 -40.97 3.94 24.36
CA ALA A 2 -41.68 3.02 23.46
C ALA A 2 -42.24 1.84 24.28
N ARG A 3 -43.43 1.31 23.87
CA ARG A 3 -43.98 0.07 24.46
C ARG A 3 -43.27 -1.17 23.96
N ASN A 4 -42.82 -1.13 22.72
CA ASN A 4 -42.10 -2.20 22.06
C ASN A 4 -40.83 -1.64 21.42
N VAL A 5 -39.73 -2.37 21.49
CA VAL A 5 -38.46 -2.00 20.91
C VAL A 5 -37.91 -3.19 20.12
N VAL A 6 -37.48 -2.95 18.91
CA VAL A 6 -36.75 -3.89 18.07
C VAL A 6 -35.35 -3.35 17.87
N ILE A 7 -34.33 -4.14 18.23
CA ILE A 7 -32.92 -3.78 18.08
C ILE A 7 -32.34 -4.68 17.01
N VAL A 8 -31.79 -4.07 15.97
CA VAL A 8 -31.16 -4.78 14.84
C VAL A 8 -29.68 -4.49 14.85
N GLY A 9 -28.86 -5.50 14.71
CA GLY A 9 -27.41 -5.38 14.64
C GLY A 9 -26.75 -6.73 14.46
N ASP A 10 -25.43 -6.72 14.42
CA ASP A 10 -24.61 -7.91 14.26
C ASP A 10 -23.41 -7.82 15.21
N THR A 11 -23.34 -8.73 16.17
CA THR A 11 -22.27 -8.80 17.17
C THR A 11 -20.96 -9.37 16.59
N LYS A 12 -20.96 -9.80 15.33
CA LYS A 12 -19.78 -10.30 14.60
C LYS A 12 -19.20 -9.27 13.63
N GLN A 13 -19.78 -8.05 13.58
CA GLN A 13 -19.26 -6.91 12.84
C GLN A 13 -18.64 -5.89 13.79
N LEU A 14 -18.04 -4.83 13.21
CA LEU A 14 -17.30 -3.82 13.97
C LEU A 14 -18.12 -3.25 15.12
N PRO A 15 -17.58 -3.26 16.36
CA PRO A 15 -18.19 -2.60 17.50
C PRO A 15 -18.09 -1.07 17.37
N ASN A 16 -18.74 -0.34 18.27
CA ASN A 16 -18.61 1.10 18.35
C ASN A 16 -17.15 1.50 18.66
N VAL A 17 -16.60 2.42 17.89
CA VAL A 17 -15.28 3.00 18.17
C VAL A 17 -15.45 4.07 19.26
N VAL A 18 -14.90 3.81 20.44
CA VAL A 18 -14.90 4.75 21.55
C VAL A 18 -13.48 5.30 21.73
N THR A 19 -13.31 6.61 21.49
CA THR A 19 -12.01 7.28 21.69
C THR A 19 -11.61 7.33 23.15
N ASP A 20 -10.33 7.46 23.46
CA ASP A 20 -9.84 7.45 24.85
C ASP A 20 -10.40 8.60 25.69
N ASP A 21 -10.63 9.78 25.08
CA ASP A 21 -11.30 10.91 25.75
C ASP A 21 -12.75 10.58 26.14
N ILE A 22 -13.47 9.89 25.25
CA ILE A 22 -14.84 9.45 25.51
C ILE A 22 -14.84 8.34 26.56
N LYS A 23 -13.89 7.39 26.48
CA LYS A 23 -13.73 6.32 27.48
C LYS A 23 -13.54 6.90 28.88
N ALA A 24 -12.64 7.88 29.06
CA ALA A 24 -12.37 8.50 30.34
C ALA A 24 -13.61 9.18 30.92
N LYS A 25 -14.33 9.96 30.10
CA LYS A 25 -15.57 10.64 30.49
C LYS A 25 -16.71 9.64 30.82
N ALA A 26 -16.88 8.64 29.96
CA ALA A 26 -17.92 7.64 30.12
C ALA A 26 -17.66 6.74 31.35
N LYS A 27 -16.40 6.40 31.63
CA LYS A 27 -16.02 5.67 32.84
C LYS A 27 -16.40 6.43 34.11
N ALA A 28 -16.11 7.72 34.20
CA ALA A 28 -16.46 8.55 35.36
C ALA A 28 -17.99 8.62 35.56
N ILE A 29 -18.78 8.65 34.49
CA ILE A 29 -20.25 8.59 34.58
C ILE A 29 -20.70 7.20 35.00
N PHE A 30 -20.16 6.15 34.38
CA PHE A 30 -20.52 4.76 34.73
C PHE A 30 -20.28 4.46 36.19
N ASP A 31 -19.08 4.78 36.71
CA ASP A 31 -18.68 4.55 38.09
C ASP A 31 -19.59 5.31 39.09
N ARG A 32 -20.16 6.47 38.69
CA ARG A 32 -21.05 7.31 39.53
C ARG A 32 -22.42 6.70 39.73
N PHE A 33 -22.95 5.93 38.77
CA PHE A 33 -24.36 5.52 38.78
C PHE A 33 -24.60 4.07 39.22
N ASN A 34 -23.57 3.32 39.59
CA ASN A 34 -23.68 1.93 40.09
C ASN A 34 -24.66 1.06 39.26
N VAL A 35 -24.51 1.12 37.93
CA VAL A 35 -25.32 0.33 36.97
C VAL A 35 -24.66 -1.02 36.73
N SER A 36 -25.43 -1.98 36.19
CA SER A 36 -24.90 -3.30 35.82
C SER A 36 -23.75 -3.18 34.82
N GLU A 37 -22.73 -4.04 34.96
CA GLU A 37 -21.57 -4.09 34.03
C GLU A 37 -21.97 -4.31 32.57
N GLY A 38 -23.10 -4.95 32.30
CA GLY A 38 -23.63 -5.10 30.97
C GLY A 38 -23.93 -3.77 30.23
N TYR A 39 -24.07 -2.67 31.01
CA TYR A 39 -24.24 -1.31 30.43
C TYR A 39 -22.92 -0.57 30.22
N GLN A 40 -21.80 -1.26 30.17
CA GLN A 40 -20.52 -0.62 29.93
C GLN A 40 -20.54 0.22 28.65
N TYR A 41 -19.91 1.38 28.71
CA TYR A 41 -19.81 2.35 27.61
C TYR A 41 -19.03 1.83 26.40
N THR A 42 -18.30 0.72 26.55
CA THR A 42 -17.58 0.03 25.47
C THR A 42 -18.50 -0.89 24.66
N ASN A 43 -19.64 -1.31 25.22
CA ASN A 43 -20.60 -2.17 24.54
C ASN A 43 -21.42 -1.39 23.51
N SER A 44 -21.78 -2.05 22.41
CA SER A 44 -22.87 -1.56 21.56
C SER A 44 -24.21 -1.68 22.29
N PHE A 45 -25.22 -0.93 21.87
CA PHE A 45 -26.54 -1.03 22.46
C PHE A 45 -27.12 -2.45 22.38
N LEU A 46 -26.89 -3.14 21.27
CA LEU A 46 -27.27 -4.55 21.10
C LEU A 46 -26.57 -5.43 22.12
N GLN A 47 -25.25 -5.30 22.29
CA GLN A 47 -24.48 -6.09 23.24
C GLN A 47 -24.96 -5.84 24.66
N SER A 48 -25.19 -4.58 25.06
CA SER A 48 -25.71 -4.23 26.38
C SER A 48 -27.06 -4.90 26.68
N ILE A 49 -27.98 -4.94 25.71
CA ILE A 49 -29.27 -5.60 25.88
C ILE A 49 -29.11 -7.12 26.03
N LEU A 50 -28.22 -7.74 25.25
CA LEU A 50 -27.96 -9.18 25.35
C LEU A 50 -27.36 -9.56 26.71
N ASP A 51 -26.45 -8.72 27.22
CA ASP A 51 -25.80 -8.96 28.55
C ASP A 51 -26.73 -8.76 29.71
N VAL A 52 -27.61 -7.76 29.65
CA VAL A 52 -28.50 -7.40 30.79
C VAL A 52 -29.84 -8.16 30.75
N MET A 53 -30.29 -8.56 29.57
CA MET A 53 -31.55 -9.26 29.34
C MET A 53 -31.31 -10.62 28.66
N PRO A 54 -30.71 -11.61 29.33
CA PRO A 54 -30.32 -12.88 28.70
C PRO A 54 -31.51 -13.68 28.13
N ASN A 55 -32.70 -13.42 28.60
CA ASN A 55 -33.94 -14.08 28.20
C ASN A 55 -34.74 -13.29 27.14
N VAL A 56 -34.17 -12.19 26.59
CA VAL A 56 -34.83 -11.43 25.50
C VAL A 56 -34.97 -12.32 24.27
N THR A 57 -36.13 -12.23 23.61
CA THR A 57 -36.37 -12.94 22.34
C THR A 57 -35.37 -12.48 21.29
N GLN A 58 -34.62 -13.43 20.72
CA GLN A 58 -33.65 -13.19 19.68
C GLN A 58 -34.06 -13.96 18.44
N THR A 59 -33.99 -13.28 17.28
CA THR A 59 -34.19 -13.92 15.97
C THR A 59 -32.95 -13.69 15.15
N LEU A 60 -32.21 -14.74 14.80
CA LEU A 60 -31.08 -14.69 13.89
C LEU A 60 -31.60 -14.64 12.46
N LEU A 61 -31.29 -13.55 11.74
CA LEU A 61 -31.53 -13.43 10.31
C LEU A 61 -30.39 -14.16 9.58
N ARG A 62 -30.65 -15.36 9.12
CA ARG A 62 -29.64 -16.25 8.56
C ARG A 62 -29.48 -16.15 7.05
N GLU A 63 -30.49 -15.66 6.33
CA GLU A 63 -30.49 -15.61 4.88
C GLU A 63 -29.57 -14.48 4.36
N HIS A 64 -28.62 -14.85 3.50
CA HIS A 64 -27.66 -13.93 2.90
C HIS A 64 -27.88 -13.83 1.39
N TYR A 65 -28.16 -12.61 0.90
CA TYR A 65 -28.56 -12.34 -0.49
C TYR A 65 -27.55 -11.49 -1.27
N ARG A 66 -26.36 -11.19 -0.69
CA ARG A 66 -25.47 -10.15 -1.23
C ARG A 66 -24.26 -10.73 -1.95
N CYS A 67 -23.40 -11.40 -1.20
CA CYS A 67 -22.09 -11.81 -1.68
C CYS A 67 -22.16 -13.12 -2.46
N HIS A 68 -21.24 -13.28 -3.40
CA HIS A 68 -21.01 -14.57 -4.04
C HIS A 68 -20.83 -15.70 -3.00
N PRO A 69 -21.38 -16.91 -3.22
CA PRO A 69 -21.29 -18.01 -2.26
C PRO A 69 -19.89 -18.28 -1.75
N LYS A 70 -18.89 -18.29 -2.63
CA LYS A 70 -17.49 -18.56 -2.29
C LYS A 70 -16.88 -17.48 -1.40
N ILE A 71 -17.32 -16.21 -1.50
CA ILE A 71 -16.87 -15.13 -0.64
C ILE A 71 -17.47 -15.25 0.77
N ILE A 72 -18.81 -15.31 0.85
CA ILE A 72 -19.47 -15.26 2.14
C ILE A 72 -19.32 -16.56 2.94
N ASN A 73 -19.04 -17.69 2.26
CA ASN A 73 -18.84 -18.96 2.95
C ASN A 73 -17.61 -18.95 3.85
N PHE A 74 -16.56 -18.19 3.53
CA PHE A 74 -15.46 -17.94 4.48
C PHE A 74 -15.98 -17.34 5.78
N CYS A 75 -16.71 -16.21 5.67
CA CYS A 75 -17.31 -15.57 6.85
C CYS A 75 -18.26 -16.50 7.59
N ASN A 76 -19.08 -17.26 6.85
CA ASN A 76 -20.01 -18.20 7.42
C ASN A 76 -19.31 -19.25 8.30
N GLN A 77 -18.27 -19.88 7.78
CA GLN A 77 -17.51 -20.89 8.51
C GLN A 77 -16.71 -20.27 9.67
N LYS A 78 -16.03 -19.15 9.44
CA LYS A 78 -15.12 -18.56 10.42
C LYS A 78 -15.84 -17.85 11.57
N PHE A 79 -16.90 -17.08 11.27
CA PHE A 79 -17.53 -16.17 12.23
C PHE A 79 -18.95 -16.53 12.62
N TYR A 80 -19.70 -17.23 11.75
CA TYR A 80 -21.11 -17.56 11.94
C TYR A 80 -21.39 -19.06 12.13
N ARG A 81 -20.38 -19.88 12.38
CA ARG A 81 -20.48 -21.31 12.66
C ARG A 81 -21.26 -22.13 11.62
N GLY A 82 -21.28 -21.68 10.38
CA GLY A 82 -22.06 -22.32 9.30
C GLY A 82 -23.57 -22.04 9.34
N GLU A 83 -24.05 -21.10 10.14
CA GLU A 83 -25.47 -20.85 10.35
C GLU A 83 -26.12 -20.00 9.26
N LEU A 84 -25.33 -19.32 8.41
CA LEU A 84 -25.89 -18.52 7.31
C LEU A 84 -26.40 -19.42 6.19
N ILE A 85 -27.57 -19.09 5.68
CA ILE A 85 -28.19 -19.69 4.51
C ILE A 85 -27.87 -18.80 3.31
N ILE A 86 -27.00 -19.28 2.42
CA ILE A 86 -26.54 -18.52 1.28
C ILE A 86 -27.57 -18.62 0.16
N MET A 87 -28.22 -17.52 -0.19
CA MET A 87 -29.30 -17.45 -1.18
C MET A 87 -28.80 -16.99 -2.55
N THR A 88 -27.54 -16.58 -2.67
CA THR A 88 -26.89 -16.23 -3.94
C THR A 88 -26.45 -17.49 -4.68
N THR A 89 -26.28 -17.39 -6.00
CA THR A 89 -25.94 -18.53 -6.86
C THR A 89 -24.53 -18.42 -7.39
N ASP A 90 -23.76 -19.49 -7.29
CA ASP A 90 -22.49 -19.67 -7.98
C ASP A 90 -22.78 -20.15 -9.41
N LYS A 91 -22.32 -19.43 -10.42
CA LYS A 91 -22.48 -19.77 -11.84
C LYS A 91 -21.22 -20.38 -12.45
N GLY A 92 -20.23 -20.70 -11.59
CA GLY A 92 -18.95 -21.23 -12.01
C GLY A 92 -17.93 -20.16 -12.39
N GLU A 93 -18.05 -18.95 -11.82
CA GLU A 93 -17.06 -17.89 -12.02
C GLU A 93 -15.69 -18.32 -11.46
N GLU A 94 -14.64 -18.17 -12.28
CA GLU A 94 -13.29 -18.67 -11.96
C GLU A 94 -12.44 -17.67 -11.14
N ASP A 95 -12.74 -16.38 -11.21
CA ASP A 95 -11.93 -15.29 -10.64
C ASP A 95 -12.62 -14.58 -9.45
N VAL A 96 -13.41 -15.31 -8.68
CA VAL A 96 -14.17 -14.77 -7.53
C VAL A 96 -13.25 -14.36 -6.38
N LEU A 97 -12.21 -15.13 -6.15
CA LEU A 97 -11.23 -14.92 -5.09
C LEU A 97 -9.83 -14.93 -5.69
N SER A 98 -8.97 -14.05 -5.22
CA SER A 98 -7.54 -14.08 -5.58
C SER A 98 -6.67 -13.49 -4.49
N VAL A 99 -5.42 -13.95 -4.43
CA VAL A 99 -4.39 -13.40 -3.53
C VAL A 99 -3.15 -13.08 -4.35
N VAL A 100 -2.59 -11.90 -4.12
CA VAL A 100 -1.27 -11.52 -4.62
C VAL A 100 -0.37 -11.24 -3.42
N LYS A 101 0.70 -12.03 -3.29
CA LYS A 101 1.75 -11.83 -2.30
C LYS A 101 2.81 -10.89 -2.86
N THR A 102 3.17 -9.85 -2.13
CA THR A 102 4.31 -9.00 -2.51
C THR A 102 5.62 -9.77 -2.39
N VAL A 103 6.68 -9.31 -3.03
CA VAL A 103 8.04 -9.79 -2.71
C VAL A 103 8.27 -9.59 -1.21
N ALA A 104 8.92 -10.55 -0.56
CA ALA A 104 9.23 -10.47 0.86
C ALA A 104 10.16 -9.29 1.15
N GLY A 105 9.93 -8.57 2.24
CA GLY A 105 10.75 -7.40 2.61
C GLY A 105 10.11 -6.54 3.68
N ASN A 106 10.81 -5.47 4.09
CA ASN A 106 10.29 -4.49 5.03
C ASN A 106 9.71 -3.31 4.25
N HIS A 107 8.53 -3.49 3.69
CA HIS A 107 7.88 -2.49 2.82
C HIS A 107 6.97 -1.54 3.59
N GLU A 108 6.48 -1.95 4.76
CA GLU A 108 5.65 -1.12 5.63
C GLU A 108 6.47 -0.02 6.30
N ARG A 109 5.95 1.20 6.29
CA ARG A 109 6.49 2.35 7.00
C ARG A 109 5.34 3.20 7.54
N ASN A 110 5.21 3.26 8.86
CA ASN A 110 4.20 4.09 9.50
C ASN A 110 2.76 3.77 9.02
N HIS A 111 2.42 2.49 8.97
CA HIS A 111 1.12 1.98 8.49
C HIS A 111 0.81 2.31 7.02
N TYR A 112 1.84 2.31 6.21
CA TYR A 112 1.79 2.57 4.78
C TYR A 112 2.77 1.64 4.04
N SER A 113 2.33 1.05 2.94
CA SER A 113 3.13 0.19 2.07
C SER A 113 2.98 0.62 0.61
N GLN A 114 4.00 1.31 0.08
CA GLN A 114 4.04 1.68 -1.34
C GLN A 114 4.04 0.43 -2.22
N ARG A 115 4.72 -0.64 -1.80
CA ARG A 115 4.77 -1.89 -2.55
C ARG A 115 3.38 -2.48 -2.81
N GLN A 116 2.50 -2.48 -1.82
CA GLN A 116 1.14 -2.96 -2.02
C GLN A 116 0.33 -2.04 -2.95
N ILE A 117 0.56 -0.72 -2.92
CA ILE A 117 -0.05 0.23 -3.87
C ILE A 117 0.43 -0.06 -5.29
N ASP A 118 1.72 -0.25 -5.49
CA ASP A 118 2.30 -0.55 -6.80
C ASP A 118 1.74 -1.87 -7.37
N VAL A 119 1.59 -2.90 -6.52
CA VAL A 119 0.96 -4.18 -6.89
C VAL A 119 -0.50 -3.98 -7.29
N ILE A 120 -1.27 -3.23 -6.50
CA ILE A 120 -2.68 -2.93 -6.83
C ILE A 120 -2.77 -2.22 -8.18
N LYS A 121 -1.97 -1.18 -8.37
CA LYS A 121 -1.99 -0.33 -9.55
C LYS A 121 -1.53 -1.04 -10.82
N ASN A 122 -0.46 -1.83 -10.74
CA ASN A 122 0.22 -2.36 -11.92
C ASN A 122 -0.12 -3.84 -12.21
N GLU A 123 -0.62 -4.60 -11.23
CA GLU A 123 -0.97 -6.02 -11.44
C GLU A 123 -2.46 -6.30 -11.21
N ILE A 124 -3.05 -5.80 -10.11
CA ILE A 124 -4.45 -6.13 -9.77
C ILE A 124 -5.43 -5.40 -10.68
N ILE A 125 -5.33 -4.07 -10.76
CA ILE A 125 -6.27 -3.25 -11.54
C ILE A 125 -6.28 -3.67 -13.01
N PRO A 126 -5.14 -3.80 -13.71
CA PRO A 126 -5.14 -4.19 -15.12
C PRO A 126 -5.70 -5.60 -15.38
N LYS A 127 -5.56 -6.51 -14.42
CA LYS A 127 -5.96 -7.91 -14.57
C LYS A 127 -7.42 -8.17 -14.21
N TYR A 128 -7.92 -7.55 -13.14
CA TYR A 128 -9.19 -7.93 -12.52
C TYR A 128 -10.27 -6.84 -12.53
N VAL A 129 -9.90 -5.57 -12.75
CA VAL A 129 -10.83 -4.45 -12.66
C VAL A 129 -11.26 -3.99 -14.05
N SER A 130 -12.47 -4.37 -14.45
CA SER A 130 -13.08 -3.90 -15.69
C SER A 130 -13.90 -2.61 -15.52
N ASN A 131 -14.40 -2.35 -14.30
CA ASN A 131 -15.15 -1.15 -13.96
C ASN A 131 -14.66 -0.55 -12.63
N PRO A 132 -13.91 0.57 -12.67
CA PRO A 132 -13.43 1.24 -11.47
C PRO A 132 -14.55 1.70 -10.52
N GLU A 133 -15.67 2.19 -11.05
CA GLU A 133 -16.79 2.69 -10.23
C GLU A 133 -17.45 1.60 -9.38
N GLU A 134 -17.45 0.35 -9.86
CA GLU A 134 -17.96 -0.82 -9.15
C GLU A 134 -16.91 -1.49 -8.28
N THR A 135 -15.71 -0.93 -8.21
CA THR A 135 -14.59 -1.45 -7.42
C THR A 135 -14.32 -0.55 -6.21
N GLY A 136 -13.92 -1.14 -5.11
CA GLY A 136 -13.45 -0.42 -3.93
C GLY A 136 -12.16 -1.00 -3.39
N ILE A 137 -11.34 -0.15 -2.78
CA ILE A 137 -10.11 -0.57 -2.10
C ILE A 137 -10.29 -0.35 -0.61
N ILE A 138 -10.01 -1.38 0.17
CA ILE A 138 -10.11 -1.34 1.63
C ILE A 138 -8.72 -1.56 2.23
N ALA A 139 -8.36 -0.72 3.20
CA ALA A 139 -7.16 -0.92 4.01
C ALA A 139 -7.45 -0.67 5.50
N PRO A 140 -6.69 -1.27 6.44
CA PRO A 140 -6.92 -1.06 7.87
C PRO A 140 -6.53 0.35 8.31
N TYR A 141 -5.54 0.99 7.67
CA TYR A 141 -4.91 2.22 8.12
C TYR A 141 -5.22 3.43 7.24
N LYS A 142 -5.38 4.60 7.88
CA LYS A 142 -5.66 5.87 7.20
C LYS A 142 -4.53 6.29 6.26
N ASN A 143 -3.26 6.13 6.67
CA ASN A 143 -2.10 6.52 5.86
C ASN A 143 -2.08 5.77 4.53
N GLN A 144 -2.40 4.46 4.54
CA GLN A 144 -2.52 3.67 3.32
C GLN A 144 -3.66 4.17 2.43
N VAL A 145 -4.82 4.46 3.02
CA VAL A 145 -5.99 4.98 2.28
C VAL A 145 -5.68 6.33 1.62
N GLU A 146 -5.01 7.23 2.33
CA GLU A 146 -4.62 8.54 1.80
C GLU A 146 -3.66 8.41 0.62
N ALA A 147 -2.69 7.51 0.72
CA ALA A 147 -1.75 7.22 -0.37
C ALA A 147 -2.44 6.57 -1.58
N LEU A 148 -3.30 5.57 -1.34
CA LEU A 148 -4.11 4.95 -2.38
C LEU A 148 -4.97 5.98 -3.12
N SER A 149 -5.66 6.87 -2.39
CA SER A 149 -6.51 7.90 -2.97
C SER A 149 -5.74 8.94 -3.80
N LYS A 150 -4.47 9.18 -3.49
CA LYS A 150 -3.59 10.08 -4.28
C LYS A 150 -3.13 9.43 -5.59
N GLU A 151 -2.86 8.12 -5.58
CA GLU A 151 -2.26 7.42 -6.72
C GLU A 151 -3.28 6.70 -7.62
N ILE A 152 -4.44 6.35 -7.07
CA ILE A 152 -5.53 5.63 -7.75
C ILE A 152 -6.80 6.46 -7.55
N THR A 153 -7.03 7.42 -8.45
CA THR A 153 -8.07 8.45 -8.30
C THR A 153 -9.46 8.02 -8.79
N ASP A 154 -9.52 6.96 -9.56
CA ASP A 154 -10.74 6.44 -10.20
C ASP A 154 -11.42 5.31 -9.40
N ILE A 155 -10.82 4.86 -8.31
CA ILE A 155 -11.38 3.83 -7.41
C ILE A 155 -11.52 4.38 -5.99
N ASP A 156 -12.69 4.21 -5.38
CA ASP A 156 -12.95 4.63 -3.99
C ASP A 156 -12.11 3.81 -3.00
N ALA A 157 -11.19 4.47 -2.29
CA ALA A 157 -10.40 3.85 -1.24
C ALA A 157 -10.85 4.34 0.14
N ALA A 158 -11.03 3.42 1.09
CA ALA A 158 -11.44 3.77 2.43
C ALA A 158 -10.98 2.75 3.49
N THR A 159 -10.98 3.17 4.76
CA THR A 159 -10.80 2.22 5.86
C THR A 159 -12.03 1.34 6.01
N VAL A 160 -11.85 0.15 6.61
CA VAL A 160 -12.96 -0.80 6.83
C VAL A 160 -14.12 -0.12 7.55
N HIS A 161 -13.86 0.72 8.55
CA HIS A 161 -14.90 1.46 9.29
C HIS A 161 -15.71 2.42 8.39
N LYS A 162 -15.03 3.12 7.47
CA LYS A 162 -15.70 4.02 6.51
C LYS A 162 -16.42 3.27 5.40
N PHE A 163 -16.03 2.02 5.16
CA PHE A 163 -16.68 1.13 4.20
C PHE A 163 -17.88 0.38 4.81
N GLN A 164 -18.03 0.41 6.13
CA GLN A 164 -19.19 -0.20 6.80
C GLN A 164 -20.50 0.42 6.27
N GLY A 165 -21.43 -0.43 5.85
CA GLY A 165 -22.69 0.00 5.20
C GLY A 165 -22.60 0.24 3.69
N LYS A 166 -21.40 0.34 3.11
CA LYS A 166 -21.18 0.37 1.65
C LYS A 166 -20.92 -1.04 1.14
N GLU A 167 -21.07 -1.23 -0.18
CA GLU A 167 -20.76 -2.48 -0.86
C GLU A 167 -20.37 -2.18 -2.32
N LYS A 168 -19.53 -3.03 -2.90
CA LYS A 168 -19.09 -2.93 -4.29
C LYS A 168 -19.14 -4.31 -4.95
N GLU A 169 -19.22 -4.34 -6.27
CA GLU A 169 -19.10 -5.59 -7.01
C GLU A 169 -17.75 -6.26 -6.75
N ASN A 170 -16.67 -5.46 -6.77
CA ASN A 170 -15.32 -5.91 -6.56
C ASN A 170 -14.68 -5.18 -5.36
N ILE A 171 -13.99 -5.92 -4.50
CA ILE A 171 -13.23 -5.35 -3.39
C ILE A 171 -11.78 -5.82 -3.48
N ILE A 172 -10.87 -4.86 -3.35
CA ILE A 172 -9.44 -5.10 -3.16
C ILE A 172 -9.12 -4.80 -1.69
N ILE A 173 -8.51 -5.75 -0.99
CA ILE A 173 -8.05 -5.53 0.38
C ILE A 173 -6.52 -5.43 0.37
N SER A 174 -5.99 -4.30 0.86
CA SER A 174 -4.57 -4.09 1.15
C SER A 174 -4.32 -4.31 2.63
N THR A 175 -3.55 -5.33 3.01
CA THR A 175 -3.29 -5.65 4.42
C THR A 175 -2.24 -4.76 5.06
N VAL A 176 -1.38 -4.14 4.25
CA VAL A 176 -0.32 -3.19 4.62
C VAL A 176 0.87 -3.81 5.34
N ASP A 177 0.63 -4.48 6.46
CA ASP A 177 1.64 -4.92 7.42
C ASP A 177 2.62 -5.94 6.85
N ASP A 178 3.90 -5.77 7.16
CA ASP A 178 4.95 -6.76 6.85
C ASP A 178 4.90 -7.96 7.81
N GLU A 179 4.57 -7.73 9.06
CA GLU A 179 4.13 -8.71 10.05
C GLU A 179 2.71 -8.32 10.47
N ILE A 180 1.76 -9.22 10.22
CA ILE A 180 0.33 -8.94 10.42
C ILE A 180 0.09 -8.60 11.90
N SER A 181 -0.41 -7.39 12.16
CA SER A 181 -0.73 -6.91 13.49
C SER A 181 -2.08 -7.40 13.98
N ASP A 182 -2.27 -7.48 15.29
CA ASP A 182 -3.57 -7.82 15.91
C ASP A 182 -4.69 -6.84 15.48
N PHE A 183 -4.34 -5.59 15.12
CA PHE A 183 -5.30 -4.61 14.63
C PHE A 183 -5.78 -4.93 13.20
N ALA A 184 -4.86 -5.21 12.28
CA ALA A 184 -5.22 -5.55 10.90
C ALA A 184 -5.91 -6.92 10.83
N ASP A 185 -5.63 -7.81 11.79
CA ASP A 185 -6.19 -9.16 11.88
C ASP A 185 -7.43 -9.25 12.78
N ASP A 186 -7.98 -8.12 13.22
CA ASP A 186 -9.19 -8.12 14.03
C ASP A 186 -10.34 -8.86 13.33
N PRO A 187 -10.96 -9.87 13.98
CA PRO A 187 -11.97 -10.72 13.35
C PRO A 187 -13.21 -9.94 12.87
N TYR A 188 -13.59 -8.87 13.58
CA TYR A 188 -14.71 -8.02 13.19
C TYR A 188 -14.38 -7.19 11.96
N LEU A 189 -13.12 -6.73 11.88
CA LEU A 189 -12.61 -5.96 10.76
C LEU A 189 -12.55 -6.84 9.50
N ILE A 190 -11.99 -8.05 9.60
CA ILE A 190 -11.92 -9.01 8.48
C ILE A 190 -13.32 -9.42 8.01
N ASN A 191 -14.23 -9.76 8.92
CA ASN A 191 -15.60 -10.13 8.58
C ASN A 191 -16.31 -9.01 7.80
N VAL A 192 -16.17 -7.77 8.24
CA VAL A 192 -16.75 -6.62 7.54
C VAL A 192 -16.09 -6.43 6.18
N ALA A 193 -14.76 -6.41 6.09
CA ALA A 193 -14.04 -6.16 4.85
C ALA A 193 -14.40 -7.20 3.76
N VAL A 194 -14.37 -8.49 4.09
CA VAL A 194 -14.70 -9.59 3.17
C VAL A 194 -16.14 -9.49 2.70
N SER A 195 -17.09 -9.24 3.62
CA SER A 195 -18.53 -9.16 3.28
C SER A 195 -18.93 -7.91 2.51
N ARG A 196 -18.01 -7.00 2.16
CA ARG A 196 -18.26 -5.84 1.27
C ARG A 196 -18.25 -6.22 -0.21
N ALA A 197 -17.61 -7.33 -0.57
CA ALA A 197 -17.49 -7.81 -1.94
C ALA A 197 -18.73 -8.59 -2.38
N LYS A 198 -19.37 -8.15 -3.48
CA LYS A 198 -20.51 -8.88 -4.05
C LYS A 198 -20.06 -10.00 -4.97
N LYS A 199 -19.12 -9.73 -5.89
CA LYS A 199 -18.71 -10.67 -6.95
C LYS A 199 -17.27 -11.12 -6.83
N LYS A 200 -16.32 -10.19 -6.56
CA LYS A 200 -14.89 -10.50 -6.52
C LYS A 200 -14.23 -9.93 -5.28
N LEU A 201 -13.38 -10.72 -4.68
CA LEU A 201 -12.51 -10.32 -3.57
C LEU A 201 -11.06 -10.60 -3.95
N MET A 202 -10.25 -9.56 -3.97
CA MET A 202 -8.82 -9.63 -4.24
C MET A 202 -8.05 -9.19 -3.00
N LEU A 203 -7.09 -9.98 -2.58
CA LEU A 203 -6.30 -9.73 -1.39
C LEU A 203 -4.85 -9.46 -1.77
N VAL A 204 -4.27 -8.35 -1.31
CA VAL A 204 -2.84 -8.04 -1.43
C VAL A 204 -2.21 -8.13 -0.06
N VAL A 205 -1.25 -9.03 0.07
CA VAL A 205 -0.59 -9.36 1.34
C VAL A 205 0.92 -9.31 1.20
N THR A 206 1.61 -9.23 2.32
CA THR A 206 3.05 -9.40 2.37
C THR A 206 3.47 -10.82 1.94
N GLY A 207 4.64 -10.93 1.31
CA GLY A 207 5.30 -12.21 1.05
C GLY A 207 6.11 -12.74 2.23
N ASN A 208 6.17 -11.98 3.33
CA ASN A 208 6.90 -12.42 4.52
C ASN A 208 6.19 -13.61 5.19
N VAL A 209 6.98 -14.54 5.70
CA VAL A 209 6.48 -15.62 6.55
C VAL A 209 5.96 -15.02 7.84
N GLN A 210 4.74 -15.37 8.23
CA GLN A 210 4.13 -14.89 9.46
C GLN A 210 4.53 -15.76 10.65
N SER A 211 4.78 -15.13 11.80
CA SER A 211 5.21 -15.82 13.02
C SER A 211 4.08 -16.48 13.79
N LYS A 212 2.83 -16.09 13.52
CA LYS A 212 1.60 -16.58 14.18
C LYS A 212 0.53 -16.95 13.16
N GLU A 213 -0.43 -17.73 13.61
CA GLU A 213 -1.68 -17.94 12.85
C GLU A 213 -2.55 -16.68 12.94
N HIS A 214 -3.13 -16.28 11.82
CA HIS A 214 -3.95 -15.09 11.67
C HIS A 214 -5.26 -15.40 10.93
N ASN A 215 -6.29 -14.56 11.14
CA ASN A 215 -7.53 -14.64 10.36
C ASN A 215 -7.27 -14.39 8.86
N ILE A 216 -6.31 -13.51 8.55
CA ILE A 216 -5.85 -13.25 7.16
C ILE A 216 -5.20 -14.51 6.58
N THR A 217 -4.41 -15.25 7.37
CA THR A 217 -3.80 -16.52 6.94
C THR A 217 -4.89 -17.57 6.65
N ASP A 218 -5.88 -17.69 7.51
CA ASP A 218 -7.03 -18.59 7.28
C ASP A 218 -7.82 -18.22 6.02
N LEU A 219 -7.93 -16.92 5.69
CA LEU A 219 -8.55 -16.48 4.44
C LEU A 219 -7.71 -16.89 3.23
N ILE A 220 -6.39 -16.76 3.29
CA ILE A 220 -5.47 -17.20 2.24
C ILE A 220 -5.59 -18.72 2.04
N ASP A 221 -5.56 -19.48 3.12
CA ASP A 221 -5.66 -20.94 3.09
C ASP A 221 -7.03 -21.40 2.54
N TYR A 222 -8.10 -20.70 2.92
CA TYR A 222 -9.43 -20.91 2.37
C TYR A 222 -9.48 -20.69 0.85
N ILE A 223 -8.85 -19.59 0.38
CA ILE A 223 -8.77 -19.25 -1.05
C ILE A 223 -8.00 -20.35 -1.80
N GLN A 224 -6.86 -20.77 -1.27
CA GLN A 224 -6.03 -21.82 -1.86
C GLN A 224 -6.74 -23.19 -1.85
N TYR A 225 -7.40 -23.55 -0.75
CA TYR A 225 -8.15 -24.80 -0.63
C TYR A 225 -9.28 -24.89 -1.67
N ASN A 226 -9.92 -23.78 -2.00
CA ASN A 226 -10.97 -23.72 -3.02
C ASN A 226 -10.41 -23.57 -4.45
N ASN A 227 -9.12 -23.82 -4.66
CA ASN A 227 -8.42 -23.79 -5.96
C ASN A 227 -8.46 -22.42 -6.66
N PHE A 228 -8.52 -21.33 -5.89
CA PHE A 228 -8.36 -20.00 -6.43
C PHE A 228 -6.89 -19.58 -6.50
N GLU A 229 -6.63 -18.53 -7.28
CA GLU A 229 -5.29 -18.09 -7.60
C GLU A 229 -4.61 -17.44 -6.37
N VAL A 230 -3.45 -17.98 -5.99
CA VAL A 230 -2.51 -17.37 -5.06
C VAL A 230 -1.20 -17.17 -5.82
N THR A 231 -0.88 -15.92 -6.16
CA THR A 231 0.28 -15.56 -6.98
C THR A 231 1.29 -14.74 -6.19
N GLU A 232 2.54 -14.80 -6.64
CA GLU A 232 3.58 -13.88 -6.20
C GLU A 232 3.69 -12.73 -7.18
N SER A 233 3.75 -11.52 -6.65
CA SER A 233 3.96 -10.30 -7.44
C SER A 233 5.32 -10.32 -8.13
N LYS A 234 5.37 -9.81 -9.35
CA LYS A 234 6.61 -9.59 -10.10
C LYS A 234 7.21 -8.20 -9.84
N ILE A 235 6.53 -7.38 -9.07
CA ILE A 235 6.99 -6.03 -8.74
C ILE A 235 8.03 -6.10 -7.64
N TYR A 236 9.24 -5.71 -7.97
CA TYR A 236 10.39 -5.63 -7.07
C TYR A 236 11.15 -4.31 -7.27
N SER A 237 12.06 -4.01 -6.35
CA SER A 237 12.92 -2.85 -6.37
C SER A 237 14.37 -3.25 -6.24
N ILE A 238 15.27 -2.50 -6.87
CA ILE A 238 16.71 -2.65 -6.60
C ILE A 238 17.03 -2.36 -5.12
N PHE A 239 16.21 -1.55 -4.48
CA PHE A 239 16.35 -1.20 -3.07
C PHE A 239 15.89 -2.30 -2.11
N ASP A 240 15.23 -3.38 -2.59
CA ASP A 240 14.94 -4.55 -1.76
C ASP A 240 16.21 -5.16 -1.18
N TYR A 241 17.33 -5.04 -1.90
CA TYR A 241 18.64 -5.44 -1.39
C TYR A 241 19.10 -4.69 -0.12
N LEU A 242 18.48 -3.55 0.23
CA LEU A 242 18.78 -2.84 1.49
C LEU A 242 18.23 -3.56 2.73
N TYR A 243 17.25 -4.47 2.57
CA TYR A 243 16.67 -5.20 3.68
C TYR A 243 17.63 -6.26 4.21
N LYS A 244 17.55 -6.52 5.54
CA LYS A 244 18.48 -7.45 6.23
C LYS A 244 18.51 -8.86 5.63
N GLN A 245 17.35 -9.34 5.20
CA GLN A 245 17.21 -10.68 4.62
C GLN A 245 18.01 -10.87 3.32
N TYR A 246 18.32 -9.78 2.60
CA TYR A 246 19.07 -9.79 1.34
C TYR A 246 20.54 -9.35 1.51
N THR A 247 21.10 -9.40 2.71
CA THR A 247 22.47 -8.92 2.99
C THR A 247 23.52 -9.63 2.15
N GLU A 248 23.42 -10.95 1.96
CA GLU A 248 24.37 -11.72 1.16
C GLU A 248 24.19 -11.45 -0.34
N GLU A 249 22.95 -11.41 -0.81
CA GLU A 249 22.63 -11.10 -2.19
C GLU A 249 23.10 -9.69 -2.55
N ARG A 250 22.88 -8.70 -1.68
CA ARG A 250 23.40 -7.33 -1.82
C ARG A 250 24.91 -7.35 -1.94
N ARG A 251 25.60 -8.05 -1.05
CA ARG A 251 27.06 -8.15 -1.07
C ARG A 251 27.57 -8.72 -2.40
N VAL A 252 26.98 -9.83 -2.86
CA VAL A 252 27.34 -10.48 -4.11
C VAL A 252 27.06 -9.58 -5.31
N TYR A 253 25.91 -8.87 -5.30
CA TYR A 253 25.55 -7.96 -6.38
C TYR A 253 26.51 -6.78 -6.47
N LEU A 254 26.77 -6.09 -5.35
CA LEU A 254 27.66 -4.92 -5.31
C LEU A 254 29.12 -5.27 -5.59
N GLN A 255 29.58 -6.49 -5.30
CA GLN A 255 30.94 -6.92 -5.62
C GLN A 255 31.26 -6.95 -7.12
N LYS A 256 30.23 -7.06 -7.98
CA LYS A 256 30.38 -7.08 -9.46
C LYS A 256 30.54 -5.68 -10.05
N HIS A 257 30.31 -4.64 -9.28
CA HIS A 257 30.27 -3.26 -9.74
C HIS A 257 31.23 -2.38 -8.94
N LYS A 258 31.57 -1.22 -9.51
CA LYS A 258 32.43 -0.23 -8.83
C LYS A 258 31.65 0.44 -7.71
N LYS A 259 32.25 0.55 -6.52
CA LYS A 259 31.74 1.36 -5.43
C LYS A 259 31.92 2.84 -5.76
N VAL A 260 30.84 3.63 -5.78
CA VAL A 260 30.79 5.04 -6.16
C VAL A 260 30.37 5.97 -5.04
N SER A 261 29.77 5.44 -3.99
CA SER A 261 29.26 6.21 -2.86
C SER A 261 29.49 5.48 -1.53
N GLU A 262 29.36 6.22 -0.42
CA GLU A 262 29.27 5.65 0.92
C GLU A 262 27.91 4.99 1.19
N TYR A 263 26.87 5.40 0.46
CA TYR A 263 25.51 4.89 0.61
C TYR A 263 25.24 3.71 -0.30
N ASP A 264 24.77 2.61 0.29
CA ASP A 264 24.44 1.39 -0.47
C ASP A 264 23.29 1.63 -1.46
N SER A 265 22.32 2.52 -1.18
CA SER A 265 21.25 2.87 -2.10
C SER A 265 21.78 3.46 -3.41
N GLU A 266 22.74 4.37 -3.33
CA GLU A 266 23.37 4.93 -4.53
C GLU A 266 24.24 3.89 -5.26
N ASN A 267 24.95 3.04 -4.54
CA ASN A 267 25.73 1.96 -5.17
C ASN A 267 24.82 0.95 -5.90
N LEU A 268 23.66 0.63 -5.34
CA LEU A 268 22.67 -0.24 -5.98
C LEU A 268 22.08 0.41 -7.24
N MET A 269 21.71 1.69 -7.17
CA MET A 269 21.19 2.42 -8.33
C MET A 269 22.26 2.54 -9.41
N TYR A 270 23.50 2.86 -9.07
CA TYR A 270 24.62 2.91 -10.02
C TYR A 270 24.79 1.57 -10.75
N SER A 271 24.80 0.48 -9.99
CA SER A 271 24.93 -0.87 -10.54
C SER A 271 23.78 -1.22 -11.49
N LEU A 272 22.56 -0.83 -11.12
CA LEU A 272 21.39 -1.01 -11.99
C LEU A 272 21.51 -0.21 -13.29
N ILE A 273 21.96 1.05 -13.23
CA ILE A 273 22.16 1.90 -14.40
C ILE A 273 23.25 1.30 -15.29
N GLU A 274 24.39 0.86 -14.71
CA GLU A 274 25.45 0.19 -15.51
C GLU A 274 24.93 -1.07 -16.19
N ASP A 275 24.17 -1.92 -15.51
CA ASP A 275 23.57 -3.11 -16.09
C ASP A 275 22.63 -2.77 -17.28
N ILE A 276 21.88 -1.66 -17.18
CA ILE A 276 21.00 -1.21 -18.26
C ILE A 276 21.79 -0.69 -19.46
N ILE A 277 22.72 0.24 -19.24
CA ILE A 277 23.47 0.88 -20.32
C ILE A 277 24.51 -0.02 -20.97
N SER A 278 24.91 -1.13 -20.31
CA SER A 278 25.80 -2.15 -20.88
C SER A 278 25.15 -2.92 -22.04
N ALA A 279 23.81 -2.86 -22.18
CA ALA A 279 23.13 -3.46 -23.32
C ALA A 279 23.52 -2.77 -24.62
N ASN A 280 23.69 -3.56 -25.72
CA ASN A 280 24.11 -3.05 -27.01
C ASN A 280 23.31 -1.85 -27.51
N LYS A 281 22.01 -1.79 -27.20
CA LYS A 281 21.11 -0.69 -27.56
C LYS A 281 21.57 0.68 -27.04
N TYR A 282 22.20 0.71 -25.85
CA TYR A 282 22.63 1.93 -25.17
C TYR A 282 24.15 2.13 -25.17
N SER A 283 24.87 1.47 -26.09
CA SER A 283 26.35 1.44 -26.15
C SER A 283 27.01 2.83 -26.28
N SER A 284 26.27 3.85 -26.73
CA SER A 284 26.74 5.24 -26.79
C SER A 284 26.57 6.02 -25.48
N LEU A 285 25.93 5.44 -24.47
CA LEU A 285 25.67 6.09 -23.20
C LEU A 285 26.74 5.75 -22.17
N GLU A 286 26.89 6.63 -21.20
CA GLU A 286 27.76 6.49 -20.04
C GLU A 286 27.12 7.18 -18.84
N VAL A 287 27.40 6.70 -17.62
CA VAL A 287 26.88 7.30 -16.39
C VAL A 287 28.02 7.93 -15.58
N VAL A 288 27.77 9.07 -15.01
CA VAL A 288 28.64 9.74 -14.04
C VAL A 288 27.87 10.00 -12.74
N CYS A 289 28.56 9.80 -11.62
CA CYS A 289 28.01 10.00 -10.27
C CYS A 289 28.39 11.38 -9.74
N HIS A 290 27.55 11.93 -8.84
CA HIS A 290 27.78 13.17 -8.14
C HIS A 290 28.18 14.33 -9.07
N PHE A 291 27.43 14.45 -10.20
CA PHE A 291 27.76 15.45 -11.21
C PHE A 291 27.40 16.87 -10.75
N PRO A 292 28.35 17.81 -10.66
CA PRO A 292 28.09 19.16 -10.18
C PRO A 292 27.05 19.87 -11.05
N LEU A 293 26.00 20.42 -10.43
CA LEU A 293 24.87 21.03 -11.16
C LEU A 293 25.32 22.26 -11.97
N ASN A 294 26.27 23.05 -11.45
CA ASN A 294 26.82 24.24 -12.13
C ASN A 294 27.46 23.92 -13.50
N MET A 295 27.94 22.69 -13.72
CA MET A 295 28.50 22.27 -15.01
C MET A 295 27.45 22.09 -16.10
N LEU A 296 26.17 21.95 -15.73
CA LEU A 296 25.06 21.87 -16.69
C LEU A 296 24.54 23.27 -17.07
N ILE A 297 24.83 24.28 -16.26
CA ILE A 297 24.29 25.64 -16.42
C ILE A 297 25.06 26.35 -17.50
N LYS A 298 24.59 26.36 -18.73
CA LYS A 298 25.22 27.06 -19.86
C LYS A 298 24.77 28.51 -19.99
N ASN A 299 23.57 28.83 -19.56
CA ASN A 299 23.01 30.18 -19.62
C ASN A 299 22.33 30.53 -18.27
N PRO A 300 23.07 31.09 -17.30
CA PRO A 300 22.55 31.46 -16.00
C PRO A 300 21.39 32.46 -16.02
N GLU A 301 21.21 33.22 -17.11
CA GLU A 301 20.13 34.20 -17.26
C GLU A 301 18.74 33.58 -17.30
N LEU A 302 18.62 32.26 -17.51
CA LEU A 302 17.36 31.51 -17.44
C LEU A 302 16.89 31.29 -16.01
N LEU A 303 17.78 31.46 -15.03
CA LEU A 303 17.53 31.16 -13.63
C LEU A 303 17.18 32.45 -12.87
N ASN A 304 16.22 32.35 -11.94
CA ASN A 304 16.02 33.41 -10.96
C ASN A 304 17.18 33.43 -9.95
N GLU A 305 17.21 34.44 -9.08
CA GLU A 305 18.30 34.66 -8.11
C GLU A 305 18.47 33.42 -7.17
N GLN A 306 17.38 32.86 -6.68
CA GLN A 306 17.40 31.73 -5.77
C GLN A 306 17.88 30.45 -6.45
N GLU A 307 17.41 30.18 -7.67
CA GLU A 307 17.84 29.08 -8.50
C GLU A 307 19.30 29.18 -8.90
N CYS A 308 19.74 30.39 -9.26
CA CYS A 308 21.14 30.64 -9.59
C CYS A 308 22.05 30.39 -8.39
N GLN A 309 21.69 30.88 -7.22
CA GLN A 309 22.43 30.63 -5.99
C GLN A 309 22.51 29.13 -5.66
N TYR A 310 21.41 28.40 -5.81
CA TYR A 310 21.35 26.96 -5.59
C TYR A 310 22.18 26.17 -6.61
N ALA A 311 22.01 26.45 -7.91
CA ALA A 311 22.68 25.72 -9.00
C ALA A 311 24.20 25.99 -9.03
N MET A 312 24.64 27.21 -8.72
CA MET A 312 26.06 27.59 -8.71
C MET A 312 26.82 27.17 -7.45
N ASN A 313 26.13 26.65 -6.43
CA ASN A 313 26.78 26.15 -5.23
C ASN A 313 27.58 24.88 -5.58
N PRO A 314 28.91 24.83 -5.31
CA PRO A 314 29.75 23.67 -5.62
C PRO A 314 29.33 22.36 -4.94
N ALA A 315 28.61 22.45 -3.83
CA ALA A 315 28.07 21.27 -3.12
C ALA A 315 26.80 20.71 -3.74
N THR A 316 26.16 21.43 -4.69
CA THR A 316 24.97 20.95 -5.38
C THR A 316 25.34 20.07 -6.55
N HIS A 317 24.89 18.83 -6.53
CA HIS A 317 25.17 17.84 -7.56
C HIS A 317 23.92 17.01 -7.87
N LEU A 318 23.95 16.34 -9.02
CA LEU A 318 23.04 15.24 -9.35
C LEU A 318 23.66 13.93 -8.85
N ASP A 319 22.84 13.02 -8.32
CA ASP A 319 23.36 11.70 -7.90
C ASP A 319 23.92 10.96 -9.11
N PHE A 320 23.16 10.93 -10.23
CA PHE A 320 23.60 10.33 -11.48
C PHE A 320 23.19 11.19 -12.67
N LEU A 321 24.09 11.24 -13.66
CA LEU A 321 23.82 11.82 -14.97
C LEU A 321 24.21 10.79 -16.04
N ILE A 322 23.23 10.34 -16.83
CA ILE A 322 23.46 9.56 -18.04
C ILE A 322 23.64 10.54 -19.19
N TYR A 323 24.70 10.38 -19.95
CA TYR A 323 25.05 11.25 -21.07
C TYR A 323 25.56 10.45 -22.27
N ASN A 324 25.46 11.03 -23.46
CA ASN A 324 26.07 10.48 -24.67
C ASN A 324 27.59 10.65 -24.61
N ARG A 325 28.35 9.55 -24.61
CA ARG A 325 29.81 9.58 -24.42
C ARG A 325 30.57 10.25 -25.57
N ILE A 326 29.98 10.33 -26.78
CA ILE A 326 30.61 10.94 -27.95
C ILE A 326 30.33 12.44 -27.96
N GLY A 327 29.07 12.83 -27.93
CA GLY A 327 28.66 14.24 -28.02
C GLY A 327 28.65 14.96 -26.66
N LYS A 328 28.92 14.27 -25.55
CA LYS A 328 28.89 14.81 -24.18
C LYS A 328 27.58 15.52 -23.83
N LYS A 329 26.47 15.12 -24.49
CA LYS A 329 25.16 15.69 -24.23
C LYS A 329 24.48 14.95 -23.06
N PRO A 330 23.94 15.66 -22.06
CA PRO A 330 23.06 15.09 -21.06
C PRO A 330 21.87 14.38 -21.70
N VAL A 331 21.49 13.23 -21.19
CA VAL A 331 20.34 12.42 -21.67
C VAL A 331 19.31 12.30 -20.58
N LEU A 332 19.71 11.86 -19.38
CA LEU A 332 18.80 11.60 -18.26
C LEU A 332 19.52 11.82 -16.93
N ALA A 333 18.92 12.58 -16.06
CA ALA A 333 19.35 12.70 -14.66
C ALA A 333 18.55 11.75 -13.76
N ILE A 334 19.19 11.19 -12.74
CA ILE A 334 18.56 10.30 -11.78
C ILE A 334 18.96 10.73 -10.36
N GLU A 335 17.98 10.81 -9.48
CA GLU A 335 18.12 11.08 -8.05
C GLU A 335 17.60 9.90 -7.23
N VAL A 336 18.26 9.60 -6.11
CA VAL A 336 17.86 8.57 -5.15
C VAL A 336 17.45 9.24 -3.84
N ASP A 337 16.16 9.25 -3.60
CA ASP A 337 15.57 9.92 -2.44
C ASP A 337 15.37 8.92 -1.28
N GLY A 338 16.07 9.14 -0.17
CA GLY A 338 15.87 8.38 1.07
C GLY A 338 14.51 8.68 1.69
N TYR A 339 13.79 7.66 2.13
CA TYR A 339 12.43 7.80 2.66
C TYR A 339 12.31 8.77 3.85
N GLU A 340 13.31 8.84 4.74
CA GLU A 340 13.23 9.64 5.98
C GLU A 340 13.39 11.15 5.76
N TYR A 341 13.89 11.58 4.61
CA TYR A 341 14.23 12.99 4.35
C TYR A 341 13.10 13.82 3.72
N HIS A 342 11.97 13.21 3.35
CA HIS A 342 10.89 13.86 2.61
C HIS A 342 9.61 14.07 3.43
N LYS A 343 9.68 14.80 4.55
CA LYS A 343 8.50 15.47 5.10
C LYS A 343 8.26 16.73 4.28
N GLU A 344 7.03 16.92 3.80
CA GLU A 344 6.62 17.97 2.84
C GLU A 344 7.01 19.42 3.23
N ASP A 345 7.39 19.66 4.48
CA ASP A 345 7.73 20.99 5.03
C ASP A 345 9.22 21.18 5.34
N THR A 346 10.13 20.43 4.73
CA THR A 346 11.56 20.52 5.02
C THR A 346 12.31 21.40 4.02
N ILE A 347 13.46 21.96 4.45
CA ILE A 347 14.41 22.65 3.57
C ILE A 347 14.79 21.76 2.37
N GLN A 348 14.80 20.45 2.54
CA GLN A 348 15.10 19.49 1.48
C GLN A 348 14.02 19.49 0.39
N ALA A 349 12.73 19.49 0.76
CA ALA A 349 11.64 19.55 -0.22
C ALA A 349 11.73 20.81 -1.10
N SER A 350 12.11 21.97 -0.50
CA SER A 350 12.33 23.19 -1.26
C SER A 350 13.50 23.07 -2.25
N ARG A 351 14.60 22.43 -1.85
CA ARG A 351 15.77 22.18 -2.71
C ARG A 351 15.42 21.24 -3.86
N ASP A 352 14.61 20.23 -3.60
CA ASP A 352 14.15 19.28 -4.62
C ASP A 352 13.27 19.96 -5.68
N LEU A 353 12.40 20.87 -5.26
CA LEU A 353 11.61 21.69 -6.19
C LEU A 353 12.50 22.59 -7.06
N LEU A 354 13.50 23.24 -6.47
CA LEU A 354 14.45 24.05 -7.23
C LEU A 354 15.20 23.19 -8.26
N LYS A 355 15.72 22.03 -7.85
CA LYS A 355 16.43 21.12 -8.75
C LYS A 355 15.53 20.65 -9.90
N ASN A 356 14.29 20.26 -9.61
CA ASN A 356 13.32 19.82 -10.62
C ASN A 356 13.08 20.93 -11.66
N HIS A 357 12.80 22.15 -11.22
CA HIS A 357 12.53 23.28 -12.11
C HIS A 357 13.76 23.65 -12.95
N ILE A 358 14.96 23.63 -12.35
CA ILE A 358 16.21 23.87 -13.11
C ILE A 358 16.39 22.83 -14.21
N MET A 359 16.19 21.53 -13.89
CA MET A 359 16.32 20.47 -14.89
C MET A 359 15.31 20.62 -16.04
N GLU A 360 14.07 21.02 -15.72
CA GLU A 360 13.04 21.34 -16.72
C GLU A 360 13.44 22.50 -17.63
N LEU A 361 13.94 23.62 -17.07
CA LEU A 361 14.40 24.79 -17.83
C LEU A 361 15.53 24.46 -18.81
N TYR A 362 16.41 23.54 -18.44
CA TYR A 362 17.50 23.09 -19.32
C TYR A 362 17.12 21.89 -20.22
N GLY A 363 15.87 21.46 -20.17
CA GLY A 363 15.35 20.36 -21.00
C GLY A 363 16.01 19.01 -20.73
N ILE A 364 16.47 18.78 -19.49
CA ILE A 364 17.11 17.54 -19.08
C ILE A 364 16.07 16.73 -18.26
N PRO A 365 15.59 15.60 -18.76
CA PRO A 365 14.69 14.74 -18.01
C PRO A 365 15.30 14.31 -16.68
N LEU A 366 14.49 14.32 -15.61
CA LEU A 366 14.90 13.92 -14.28
C LEU A 366 13.96 12.81 -13.75
N LEU A 367 14.51 11.67 -13.37
CA LEU A 367 13.82 10.63 -12.63
C LEU A 367 14.23 10.67 -11.16
N ARG A 368 13.25 10.57 -10.27
CA ARG A 368 13.47 10.42 -8.83
C ARG A 368 12.97 9.09 -8.34
N PHE A 369 13.81 8.39 -7.61
CA PHE A 369 13.50 7.08 -7.05
C PHE A 369 13.58 7.11 -5.54
N LYS A 370 12.43 6.90 -4.90
CA LYS A 370 12.36 6.70 -3.45
C LYS A 370 12.80 5.28 -3.10
N THR A 371 13.59 5.13 -2.05
CA THR A 371 14.10 3.83 -1.61
C THR A 371 13.02 2.85 -1.12
N ASN A 372 11.78 3.28 -0.95
CA ASN A 372 10.61 2.44 -0.68
C ASN A 372 9.71 2.21 -1.91
N GLY A 373 10.11 2.70 -3.08
CA GLY A 373 9.38 2.52 -4.35
C GLY A 373 9.65 1.17 -5.01
N SER A 374 9.32 1.10 -6.30
CA SER A 374 9.55 -0.08 -7.13
C SER A 374 9.57 0.25 -8.63
N GLY A 375 10.03 -0.72 -9.45
CA GLY A 375 10.02 -0.62 -10.90
C GLY A 375 11.06 0.36 -11.47
N GLU A 376 12.22 0.50 -10.82
CA GLU A 376 13.28 1.43 -11.23
C GLU A 376 13.81 1.07 -12.62
N ARG A 377 14.08 -0.21 -12.87
CA ARG A 377 14.60 -0.71 -14.15
C ARG A 377 13.66 -0.35 -15.31
N GLU A 378 12.39 -0.66 -15.16
CA GLU A 378 11.36 -0.44 -16.16
C GLU A 378 11.23 1.05 -16.50
N LYS A 379 11.19 1.91 -15.48
CA LYS A 379 11.09 3.37 -15.64
C LYS A 379 12.32 3.96 -16.34
N ILE A 380 13.53 3.50 -15.99
CA ILE A 380 14.78 3.95 -16.62
C ILE A 380 14.80 3.51 -18.07
N VAL A 381 14.49 2.24 -18.36
CA VAL A 381 14.46 1.71 -19.74
C VAL A 381 13.43 2.45 -20.58
N GLU A 382 12.20 2.62 -20.09
CA GLU A 382 11.15 3.35 -20.80
C GLU A 382 11.56 4.80 -21.14
N MET A 383 12.22 5.47 -20.17
CA MET A 383 12.69 6.84 -20.41
C MET A 383 13.83 6.88 -21.43
N LEU A 384 14.81 5.98 -21.32
CA LEU A 384 15.91 5.91 -22.28
C LEU A 384 15.42 5.56 -23.68
N ASP A 385 14.41 4.68 -23.81
CA ASP A 385 13.80 4.31 -25.08
C ASP A 385 13.09 5.48 -25.78
N LYS A 386 12.65 6.48 -25.04
CA LYS A 386 12.06 7.71 -25.58
C LYS A 386 13.12 8.75 -25.98
N LEU A 387 14.33 8.69 -25.41
CA LEU A 387 15.35 9.72 -25.53
C LEU A 387 16.48 9.34 -26.51
N VAL A 388 16.64 8.05 -26.78
CA VAL A 388 17.71 7.48 -27.62
C VAL A 388 17.12 6.74 -28.82
#